data_24d84ea69f8af4a37c75bef84e21ea63
#
_entry.id   24d84ea69f8af4a37c75bef84e21ea63
#
_cell.length_a   1.000
_cell.length_b   1.000
_cell.length_c   1.000
_cell.angle_alpha   90.00
_cell.angle_beta   90.00
_cell.angle_gamma   90.00
#
_symmetry.space_group_name_H-M   'P 1'
#
loop_
_entity.id
_entity.type
_entity.pdbx_description
1 polymer ?
#
loop_
_entity_poly.entity_id
_entity_poly.type
_entity_poly.pdbx_seq_one_letter_code
_entity_poly.pdbx_strand_id
1 'polypeptide(L)'
;MRRKESISAAAYSYTVLLQPEPEGGYTVTCPTLPGLVTYGESLEAARAMAADAIRGYIECLREDGEPIPESDPTPSPLVERVSVPAAE
;
A
#
# COMPACT_ATOMS: atom_id res chain seq x y z
N MET A 1 9.67 2.84 -11.07
CA MET A 1 8.41 3.54 -10.99
C MET A 1 7.53 2.94 -9.92
N ARG A 2 6.92 3.77 -9.10
CA ARG A 2 6.10 3.27 -8.01
C ARG A 2 4.64 3.19 -8.37
N ARG A 3 3.97 2.30 -7.70
CA ARG A 3 2.54 2.12 -7.86
C ARG A 3 1.87 2.32 -6.52
N LYS A 4 0.77 3.07 -6.53
CA LYS A 4 -0.01 3.32 -5.31
C LYS A 4 -1.28 2.51 -5.38
N GLU A 5 -1.61 1.85 -4.28
CA GLU A 5 -2.85 1.09 -4.20
C GLU A 5 -3.43 1.21 -2.81
N SER A 6 -4.74 1.09 -2.72
CA SER A 6 -5.44 1.08 -1.44
C SER A 6 -5.63 -0.37 -1.04
N ILE A 7 -5.13 -0.72 0.14
CA ILE A 7 -5.24 -2.08 0.67
C ILE A 7 -6.12 -2.06 1.90
N SER A 8 -7.12 -2.91 1.91
CA SER A 8 -8.05 -3.03 3.05
C SER A 8 -7.69 -4.23 3.88
N ALA A 9 -7.60 -4.03 5.18
CA ALA A 9 -7.33 -5.12 6.12
C ALA A 9 -7.87 -4.71 7.49
N ALA A 10 -8.50 -5.66 8.21
CA ALA A 10 -8.99 -5.43 9.56
C ALA A 10 -9.90 -4.20 9.65
N ALA A 11 -10.73 -3.98 8.67
CA ALA A 11 -11.67 -2.86 8.58
C ALA A 11 -11.00 -1.50 8.38
N TYR A 12 -9.72 -1.50 8.03
CA TYR A 12 -8.98 -0.26 7.73
C TYR A 12 -8.47 -0.33 6.29
N SER A 13 -8.27 0.82 5.70
CA SER A 13 -7.75 0.91 4.33
C SER A 13 -6.63 1.93 4.28
N TYR A 14 -5.49 1.53 3.75
CA TYR A 14 -4.34 2.43 3.65
C TYR A 14 -3.75 2.35 2.25
N THR A 15 -3.18 3.46 1.83
CA THR A 15 -2.46 3.51 0.56
C THR A 15 -1.08 2.91 0.75
N VAL A 16 -0.70 2.03 -0.14
CA VAL A 16 0.64 1.45 -0.14
C VAL A 16 1.35 1.83 -1.42
N LEU A 17 2.66 1.85 -1.35
CA LEU A 17 3.52 2.10 -2.50
C LEU A 17 4.18 0.78 -2.87
N LEU A 18 4.05 0.40 -4.14
CA LEU A 18 4.66 -0.83 -4.63
C LEU A 18 5.78 -0.44 -5.58
N GLN A 19 6.99 -0.75 -5.17
CA GLN A 19 8.19 -0.39 -5.91
C GLN A 19 8.72 -1.63 -6.64
N PRO A 20 8.68 -1.64 -7.97
CA PRO A 20 9.26 -2.79 -8.69
C PRO A 20 10.76 -2.88 -8.42
N GLU A 21 11.23 -4.08 -8.22
CA GLU A 21 12.65 -4.30 -7.97
C GLU A 21 13.33 -4.85 -9.22
N PRO A 22 14.61 -4.49 -9.42
CA PRO A 22 15.30 -4.96 -10.63
C PRO A 22 15.36 -6.48 -10.75
N GLU A 23 15.45 -7.18 -9.62
CA GLU A 23 15.51 -8.64 -9.63
C GLU A 23 14.14 -9.28 -9.77
N GLY A 24 13.11 -8.49 -9.82
CA GLY A 24 11.74 -8.99 -9.85
C GLY A 24 11.05 -8.76 -8.53
N GLY A 25 9.72 -8.78 -8.59
CA GLY A 25 8.93 -8.56 -7.40
C GLY A 25 8.78 -7.09 -7.03
N TYR A 26 8.16 -6.87 -5.89
CA TYR A 26 7.79 -5.52 -5.45
C TYR A 26 8.04 -5.36 -3.97
N THR A 27 8.70 -4.26 -3.62
CA THR A 27 8.80 -3.84 -2.23
C THR A 27 7.60 -2.97 -1.91
N VAL A 28 6.98 -3.21 -0.77
CA VAL A 28 5.77 -2.52 -0.36
C VAL A 28 6.04 -1.70 0.88
N THR A 29 5.64 -0.44 0.84
CA THR A 29 5.70 0.43 2.02
C THR A 29 4.33 1.09 2.19
N CYS A 30 4.05 1.54 3.41
CA CYS A 30 2.78 2.18 3.73
C CYS A 30 3.07 3.48 4.48
N PRO A 31 2.95 4.64 3.82
CA PRO A 31 3.34 5.90 4.48
C PRO A 31 2.59 6.18 5.77
N THR A 32 1.30 5.81 5.85
CA THR A 32 0.49 6.08 7.03
C THR A 32 0.87 5.19 8.21
N LEU A 33 1.54 4.07 7.95
CA LEU A 33 2.01 3.14 8.98
C LEU A 33 3.52 3.09 8.93
N PRO A 34 4.21 4.02 9.60
CA PRO A 34 5.67 4.12 9.50
C PRO A 34 6.37 2.82 9.91
N GLY A 35 7.38 2.48 9.16
CA GLY A 35 8.15 1.28 9.44
C GLY A 35 7.62 0.02 8.79
N LEU A 36 6.43 0.07 8.19
CA LEU A 36 5.89 -1.10 7.52
C LEU A 36 6.57 -1.28 6.17
N VAL A 37 7.23 -2.42 6.01
CA VAL A 37 7.88 -2.80 4.77
C VAL A 37 7.65 -4.28 4.55
N THR A 38 7.23 -4.65 3.35
CA THR A 38 7.09 -6.05 3.01
C THR A 38 7.43 -6.24 1.53
N TYR A 39 7.31 -7.46 1.04
CA TYR A 39 7.74 -7.79 -0.30
C TYR A 39 6.84 -8.89 -0.87
N GLY A 40 6.61 -8.85 -2.16
CA GLY A 40 5.91 -9.91 -2.87
C GLY A 40 6.50 -10.12 -4.25
N GLU A 41 6.50 -11.35 -4.73
CA GLU A 41 7.14 -11.68 -6.00
C GLU A 41 6.31 -11.26 -7.20
N SER A 42 5.03 -10.97 -6.98
CA SER A 42 4.12 -10.50 -8.03
C SER A 42 3.26 -9.42 -7.42
N LEU A 43 2.48 -8.72 -8.26
CA LEU A 43 1.55 -7.74 -7.72
C LEU A 43 0.54 -8.39 -6.81
N GLU A 44 0.04 -9.54 -7.19
CA GLU A 44 -0.94 -10.23 -6.37
C GLU A 44 -0.33 -10.65 -5.02
N ALA A 45 0.87 -11.21 -5.06
CA ALA A 45 1.56 -11.60 -3.82
C ALA A 45 1.87 -10.37 -2.97
N ALA A 46 2.28 -9.28 -3.60
CA ALA A 46 2.59 -8.06 -2.86
C ALA A 46 1.36 -7.50 -2.18
N ARG A 47 0.21 -7.55 -2.84
CA ARG A 47 -1.04 -7.10 -2.23
C ARG A 47 -1.42 -7.95 -1.03
N ALA A 48 -1.26 -9.25 -1.15
CA ALA A 48 -1.56 -10.17 -0.05
C ALA A 48 -0.62 -9.91 1.14
N MET A 49 0.66 -9.73 0.85
CA MET A 49 1.64 -9.45 1.90
C MET A 49 1.37 -8.10 2.56
N ALA A 50 0.92 -7.12 1.76
CA ALA A 50 0.55 -5.81 2.32
C ALA A 50 -0.61 -5.94 3.30
N ALA A 51 -1.63 -6.71 2.93
CA ALA A 51 -2.78 -6.90 3.81
C ALA A 51 -2.37 -7.57 5.10
N ASP A 52 -1.53 -8.59 5.03
CA ASP A 52 -1.03 -9.26 6.22
C ASP A 52 -0.22 -8.32 7.09
N ALA A 53 0.66 -7.53 6.48
CA ALA A 53 1.51 -6.62 7.23
C ALA A 53 0.68 -5.54 7.92
N ILE A 54 -0.33 -5.01 7.24
CA ILE A 54 -1.22 -4.01 7.84
C ILE A 54 -1.97 -4.61 9.01
N ARG A 55 -2.48 -5.83 8.84
CA ARG A 55 -3.22 -6.50 9.92
C ARG A 55 -2.35 -6.68 11.15
N GLY A 56 -1.12 -7.16 10.94
CA GLY A 56 -0.20 -7.33 12.06
C GLY A 56 0.19 -6.03 12.71
N TYR A 57 0.39 -4.98 11.92
CA TYR A 57 0.72 -3.66 12.43
C TYR A 57 -0.40 -3.13 13.33
N ILE A 58 -1.65 -3.25 12.86
CA ILE A 58 -2.79 -2.79 13.64
C ILE A 58 -2.92 -3.59 14.94
N GLU A 59 -2.69 -4.88 14.87
CA GLU A 59 -2.75 -5.73 16.04
C GLU A 59 -1.73 -5.31 17.09
N CYS A 60 -0.51 -5.01 16.67
CA CYS A 60 0.52 -4.53 17.57
C CYS A 60 0.12 -3.21 18.22
N LEU A 61 -0.45 -2.30 17.45
CA LEU A 61 -0.91 -1.02 17.99
C LEU A 61 -1.98 -1.23 19.05
N ARG A 62 -2.90 -2.14 18.79
CA ARG A 62 -3.95 -2.45 19.77
C ARG A 62 -3.37 -3.01 21.05
N GLU A 63 -2.44 -3.93 20.94
CA GLU A 63 -1.83 -4.55 22.11
C GLU A 63 -1.07 -3.54 22.93
N ASP A 64 -0.45 -2.57 22.28
CA ASP A 64 0.32 -1.55 22.96
C ASP A 64 -0.52 -0.38 23.44
N GLY A 65 -1.81 -0.38 23.14
CA GLY A 65 -2.69 0.72 23.52
C GLY A 65 -2.42 1.98 22.71
N GLU A 66 -1.80 1.84 21.54
CA GLU A 66 -1.48 2.97 20.69
C GLU A 66 -2.65 3.31 19.78
N PRO A 67 -2.81 4.58 19.42
CA PRO A 67 -3.88 4.93 18.50
C PRO A 67 -3.64 4.35 17.11
N ILE A 68 -4.72 3.88 16.49
CA ILE A 68 -4.65 3.35 15.14
C ILE A 68 -4.93 4.50 14.17
N PRO A 69 -4.03 4.73 13.22
CA PRO A 69 -4.25 5.82 12.25
C PRO A 69 -5.54 5.62 11.47
N GLU A 70 -6.18 6.72 11.14
CA GLU A 70 -7.39 6.67 10.34
C GLU A 70 -7.07 6.13 8.96
N SER A 71 -8.07 5.48 8.37
CA SER A 71 -7.93 4.99 7.01
C SER A 71 -7.64 6.15 6.06
N ASP A 72 -6.82 5.89 5.07
CA ASP A 72 -6.54 6.89 4.07
C ASP A 72 -7.79 7.15 3.25
N PRO A 73 -7.98 8.38 2.78
CA PRO A 73 -9.15 8.67 1.96
C PRO A 73 -9.11 7.89 0.67
N THR A 74 -10.29 7.47 0.22
CA THR A 74 -10.40 6.76 -1.03
C THR A 74 -10.01 7.70 -2.17
N PRO A 75 -9.11 7.27 -3.05
CA PRO A 75 -8.76 8.11 -4.19
C PRO A 75 -9.99 8.41 -5.03
N SER A 76 -10.06 9.64 -5.52
CA SER A 76 -11.17 10.02 -6.36
C SER A 76 -11.10 9.25 -7.67
N PRO A 77 -12.19 8.63 -8.08
CA PRO A 77 -12.18 7.91 -9.37
C PRO A 77 -12.09 8.85 -10.55
N LEU A 78 -12.24 10.14 -10.32
CA LEU A 78 -12.17 11.10 -11.41
C LEU A 78 -10.78 11.65 -11.61
N VAL A 79 -9.87 11.39 -10.69
CA VAL A 79 -8.52 11.86 -10.82
C VAL A 79 -7.73 10.84 -11.58
N GLU A 80 -7.53 11.10 -12.82
CA GLU A 80 -6.85 10.18 -13.69
C GLU A 80 -5.82 10.91 -14.49
N ARG A 81 -4.69 10.28 -14.66
CA ARG A 81 -3.63 10.88 -15.43
C ARG A 81 -3.63 10.27 -16.81
N VAL A 82 -3.98 11.08 -17.78
CA VAL A 82 -4.01 10.62 -19.14
C VAL A 82 -2.84 11.28 -19.89
N SER A 83 -1.96 10.45 -20.40
CA SER A 83 -0.84 10.94 -21.17
C SER A 83 -1.13 10.70 -22.64
N VAL A 84 -0.95 11.75 -23.42
CA VAL A 84 -1.15 11.66 -24.84
C VAL A 84 0.21 11.83 -25.49
N PRO A 85 0.57 10.98 -26.45
CA PRO A 85 1.86 11.18 -27.10
C PRO A 85 1.85 12.52 -27.81
N ALA A 86 2.98 13.16 -27.78
CA ALA A 86 3.12 14.40 -28.52
C ALA A 86 2.88 14.07 -29.96
N ALA A 87 2.03 14.77 -30.52
CA ALA A 87 1.66 14.44 -31.84
C ALA A 87 2.80 14.51 -32.71
N GLU A 88 2.86 13.85 -33.03
CA GLU A 88 3.62 13.95 -33.65
C GLU A 88 3.23 14.23 -34.54
#